data_2fd15dc888932aad3b861cee6e3da96c
#
_entry.id   2fd15dc888932aad3b861cee6e3da96c
#
_cell.length_a   1.000
_cell.length_b   1.000
_cell.length_c   1.000
_cell.angle_alpha   90.00
_cell.angle_beta   90.00
_cell.angle_gamma   90.00
#
_symmetry.space_group_name_H-M   'P 1'
#
loop_
_entity.id
_entity.type
_entity.pdbx_description
1 polymer ?
#
loop_
_entity_poly.entity_id
_entity_poly.type
_entity_poly.pdbx_seq_one_letter_code
_entity_poly.pdbx_strand_id
1 'polypeptide(L)'
;MRRTRRAPDALVPLRRQVAALARRVQALEDELAIHRQIVRYGFAVDTGDADGAAALFTEDSVYDVDGPLLMRGRDGVRAMVRGPRHQAMLPRCAHQIGPAVVEVHGDRATAVGYSRVYVRRDAGSRSAA
;
A
#
# COMPACT_ATOMS: atom_id res chain seq x y z
N MET A 1 -13.34 -15.05 -63.27
CA MET A 1 -12.46 -14.94 -62.08
C MET A 1 -13.24 -14.23 -60.97
N ARG A 2 -13.84 -14.98 -60.03
CA ARG A 2 -14.60 -14.37 -58.90
C ARG A 2 -13.60 -13.99 -57.81
N ARG A 3 -13.42 -12.68 -57.57
CA ARG A 3 -12.73 -12.19 -56.37
C ARG A 3 -13.58 -12.52 -55.14
N THR A 4 -13.16 -13.49 -54.36
CA THR A 4 -13.71 -13.72 -53.01
C THR A 4 -13.41 -12.47 -52.20
N ARG A 5 -14.43 -11.67 -51.90
CA ARG A 5 -14.37 -10.63 -50.86
C ARG A 5 -14.12 -11.36 -49.56
N ARG A 6 -12.89 -11.23 -49.04
CA ARG A 6 -12.57 -11.64 -47.68
C ARG A 6 -13.53 -10.88 -46.76
N ALA A 7 -14.37 -11.60 -46.04
CA ALA A 7 -15.22 -11.01 -45.04
C ALA A 7 -14.38 -10.12 -44.11
N PRO A 8 -14.78 -8.88 -43.80
CA PRO A 8 -14.04 -8.06 -42.87
C PRO A 8 -13.86 -8.87 -41.60
N ASP A 9 -12.62 -8.89 -41.04
CA ASP A 9 -12.25 -9.69 -39.92
C ASP A 9 -13.16 -9.31 -38.73
N ALA A 10 -14.27 -10.05 -38.54
CA ALA A 10 -15.23 -9.84 -37.48
C ALA A 10 -14.61 -9.98 -36.09
N LEU A 11 -13.39 -10.53 -36.02
CA LEU A 11 -12.63 -10.67 -34.79
C LEU A 11 -11.93 -9.37 -34.34
N VAL A 12 -11.76 -8.38 -35.25
CA VAL A 12 -11.09 -7.12 -34.91
C VAL A 12 -11.83 -6.33 -33.81
N PRO A 13 -13.15 -6.13 -33.87
CA PRO A 13 -13.88 -5.50 -32.78
C PRO A 13 -13.78 -6.25 -31.47
N LEU A 14 -13.89 -7.59 -31.52
CA LEU A 14 -13.78 -8.44 -30.34
C LEU A 14 -12.39 -8.35 -29.70
N ARG A 15 -11.32 -8.40 -30.50
CA ARG A 15 -9.95 -8.22 -30.01
C ARG A 15 -9.75 -6.87 -29.33
N ARG A 16 -10.33 -5.80 -29.88
CA ARG A 16 -10.28 -4.46 -29.26
C ARG A 16 -11.02 -4.42 -27.93
N GLN A 17 -12.18 -5.07 -27.83
CA GLN A 17 -12.93 -5.17 -26.58
C GLN A 17 -12.16 -5.97 -25.53
N VAL A 18 -11.59 -7.11 -25.90
CA VAL A 18 -10.76 -7.93 -24.99
C VAL A 18 -9.56 -7.13 -24.49
N ALA A 19 -8.84 -6.43 -25.36
CA ALA A 19 -7.72 -5.60 -24.96
C ALA A 19 -8.15 -4.45 -24.02
N ALA A 20 -9.30 -3.85 -24.26
CA ALA A 20 -9.83 -2.81 -23.37
C ALA A 20 -10.21 -3.37 -22.00
N LEU A 21 -10.85 -4.55 -21.95
CA LEU A 21 -11.18 -5.22 -20.70
C LEU A 21 -9.91 -5.64 -19.94
N ALA A 22 -8.90 -6.19 -20.63
CA ALA A 22 -7.63 -6.57 -20.01
C ALA A 22 -6.95 -5.36 -19.35
N ARG A 23 -6.94 -4.19 -19.98
CA ARG A 23 -6.41 -2.96 -19.35
C ARG A 23 -7.19 -2.53 -18.12
N ARG A 24 -8.52 -2.67 -18.14
CA ARG A 24 -9.37 -2.35 -16.98
C ARG A 24 -9.14 -3.31 -15.83
N VAL A 25 -9.00 -4.60 -16.13
CA VAL A 25 -8.67 -5.62 -15.13
C VAL A 25 -7.31 -5.32 -14.50
N GLN A 26 -6.28 -5.02 -15.31
CA GLN A 26 -4.97 -4.68 -14.79
C GLN A 26 -5.01 -3.47 -13.87
N ALA A 27 -5.73 -2.41 -14.25
CA ALA A 27 -5.86 -1.23 -13.39
C ALA A 27 -6.53 -1.54 -12.04
N LEU A 28 -7.55 -2.41 -12.03
CA LEU A 28 -8.19 -2.85 -10.79
C LEU A 28 -7.29 -3.75 -9.95
N GLU A 29 -6.49 -4.61 -10.57
CA GLU A 29 -5.51 -5.46 -9.89
C GLU A 29 -4.41 -4.61 -9.24
N ASP A 30 -3.92 -3.58 -9.93
CA ASP A 30 -2.92 -2.65 -9.41
C ASP A 30 -3.48 -1.87 -8.21
N GLU A 31 -4.69 -1.33 -8.31
CA GLU A 31 -5.38 -0.66 -7.21
C GLU A 31 -5.54 -1.57 -6.00
N LEU A 32 -6.00 -2.81 -6.22
CA LEU A 32 -6.16 -3.80 -5.15
C LEU A 32 -4.83 -4.17 -4.50
N ALA A 33 -3.75 -4.28 -5.29
CA ALA A 33 -2.41 -4.54 -4.78
C ALA A 33 -1.93 -3.42 -3.85
N ILE A 34 -2.19 -2.16 -4.22
CA ILE A 34 -1.85 -0.99 -3.40
C ILE A 34 -2.64 -0.99 -2.08
N HIS A 35 -3.95 -1.25 -2.13
CA HIS A 35 -4.75 -1.37 -0.91
C HIS A 35 -4.22 -2.46 0.03
N ARG A 36 -3.86 -3.62 -0.51
CA ARG A 36 -3.27 -4.71 0.27
C ARG A 36 -1.92 -4.33 0.87
N GLN A 37 -1.09 -3.58 0.14
CA GLN A 37 0.20 -3.11 0.64
C GLN A 37 0.01 -2.16 1.83
N ILE A 38 -0.92 -1.22 1.73
CA ILE A 38 -1.25 -0.28 2.82
C ILE A 38 -1.67 -1.04 4.08
N VAL A 39 -2.55 -2.03 3.96
CA VAL A 39 -3.01 -2.83 5.10
C VAL A 39 -1.89 -3.67 5.70
N ARG A 40 -1.04 -4.30 4.85
CA ARG A 40 0.10 -5.11 5.31
C ARG A 40 1.10 -4.31 6.14
N TYR A 41 1.29 -3.03 5.83
CA TYR A 41 2.13 -2.18 6.65
C TYR A 41 1.66 -2.12 8.10
N GLY A 42 0.38 -1.87 8.34
CA GLY A 42 -0.18 -1.85 9.70
C GLY A 42 0.10 -3.14 10.45
N PHE A 43 -0.18 -4.29 9.85
CA PHE A 43 0.08 -5.59 10.48
C PHE A 43 1.57 -5.83 10.77
N ALA A 44 2.46 -5.47 9.84
CA ALA A 44 3.89 -5.65 10.03
C ALA A 44 4.43 -4.83 11.22
N VAL A 45 4.04 -3.55 11.30
CA VAL A 45 4.50 -2.70 12.41
C VAL A 45 3.87 -3.10 13.74
N ASP A 46 2.61 -3.54 13.77
CA ASP A 46 1.91 -3.96 15.00
C ASP A 46 2.46 -5.26 15.58
N THR A 47 3.04 -6.10 14.75
CA THR A 47 3.70 -7.36 15.19
C THR A 47 5.20 -7.20 15.39
N GLY A 48 5.77 -6.03 15.09
CA GLY A 48 7.21 -5.80 15.18
C GLY A 48 8.02 -6.47 14.07
N ASP A 49 7.36 -6.87 12.98
CA ASP A 49 8.01 -7.44 11.80
C ASP A 49 8.73 -6.34 11.00
N ALA A 50 9.94 -6.02 11.42
CA ALA A 50 10.74 -4.96 10.82
C ALA A 50 11.13 -5.26 9.36
N ASP A 51 11.39 -6.52 9.04
CA ASP A 51 11.78 -6.92 7.68
C ASP A 51 10.57 -6.93 6.75
N GLY A 52 9.41 -7.41 7.22
CA GLY A 52 8.14 -7.34 6.49
C GLY A 52 7.70 -5.90 6.25
N ALA A 53 7.82 -5.01 7.24
CA ALA A 53 7.53 -3.60 7.05
C ALA A 53 8.46 -2.95 6.02
N ALA A 54 9.77 -3.18 6.14
CA ALA A 54 10.77 -2.64 5.22
C ALA A 54 10.58 -3.12 3.78
N ALA A 55 10.16 -4.37 3.58
CA ALA A 55 9.92 -4.95 2.26
C ALA A 55 8.80 -4.25 1.47
N LEU A 56 7.93 -3.49 2.14
CA LEU A 56 6.87 -2.72 1.49
C LEU A 56 7.36 -1.40 0.89
N PHE A 57 8.61 -1.02 1.13
CA PHE A 57 9.21 0.22 0.66
C PHE A 57 10.29 -0.05 -0.39
N THR A 58 10.57 0.95 -1.23
CA THR A 58 11.70 0.93 -2.16
C THR A 58 12.98 1.36 -1.44
N GLU A 59 14.14 1.06 -2.04
CA GLU A 59 15.45 1.43 -1.46
C GLU A 59 15.65 2.95 -1.39
N ASP A 60 15.03 3.69 -2.29
CA ASP A 60 15.09 5.14 -2.38
C ASP A 60 13.90 5.85 -1.72
N SER A 61 13.06 5.11 -1.01
CA SER A 61 11.85 5.65 -0.37
C SER A 61 12.19 6.70 0.69
N VAL A 62 11.26 7.64 0.85
CA VAL A 62 11.26 8.57 1.98
C VAL A 62 9.94 8.39 2.72
N TYR A 63 10.02 8.09 4.00
CA TYR A 63 8.89 7.99 4.88
C TYR A 63 8.96 9.08 5.95
N ASP A 64 8.10 10.06 5.81
CA ASP A 64 8.00 11.21 6.71
C ASP A 64 6.78 11.03 7.62
N VAL A 65 7.03 11.01 8.93
CA VAL A 65 5.99 10.94 9.97
C VAL A 65 6.03 12.24 10.75
N ASP A 66 5.59 13.30 10.11
CA ASP A 66 5.41 14.65 10.63
C ASP A 66 6.40 15.06 11.73
N GLY A 67 7.43 15.80 11.36
CA GLY A 67 8.43 16.33 12.27
C GLY A 67 9.73 15.54 12.31
N PRO A 68 10.22 15.09 13.50
CA PRO A 68 11.59 14.58 13.62
C PRO A 68 11.80 13.17 13.07
N LEU A 69 10.76 12.49 12.65
CA LEU A 69 10.83 11.11 12.15
C LEU A 69 10.81 11.08 10.63
N LEU A 70 11.97 11.24 10.03
CA LEU A 70 12.21 11.06 8.62
C LEU A 70 13.05 9.79 8.41
N MET A 71 12.47 8.77 7.76
CA MET A 71 13.16 7.53 7.44
C MET A 71 13.48 7.45 5.96
N ARG A 72 14.67 6.98 5.62
CA ARG A 72 15.11 6.82 4.24
C ARG A 72 15.38 5.36 3.93
N GLY A 73 14.79 4.90 2.84
CA GLY A 73 14.95 3.54 2.36
C GLY A 73 14.43 2.47 3.33
N ARG A 74 14.62 1.24 2.95
CA ARG A 74 14.23 0.07 3.75
C ARG A 74 14.92 0.01 5.10
N ASP A 75 16.19 0.40 5.15
CA ASP A 75 16.95 0.38 6.40
C ASP A 75 16.42 1.38 7.43
N GLY A 76 15.98 2.56 6.98
CA GLY A 76 15.33 3.52 7.85
C GLY A 76 14.03 3.01 8.45
N VAL A 77 13.19 2.35 7.63
CA VAL A 77 11.95 1.73 8.11
C VAL A 77 12.25 0.59 9.09
N ARG A 78 13.21 -0.28 8.77
CA ARG A 78 13.65 -1.39 9.63
C ARG A 78 14.15 -0.88 10.97
N ALA A 79 14.98 0.15 10.96
CA ALA A 79 15.52 0.77 12.17
C ALA A 79 14.41 1.39 13.03
N MET A 80 13.42 2.03 12.41
CA MET A 80 12.26 2.59 13.11
C MET A 80 11.47 1.51 13.86
N VAL A 81 11.13 0.40 13.20
CA VAL A 81 10.37 -0.68 13.83
C VAL A 81 11.16 -1.34 14.97
N ARG A 82 12.47 -1.51 14.81
CA ARG A 82 13.36 -2.06 15.87
C ARG A 82 13.71 -1.04 16.95
N GLY A 83 13.42 0.23 16.73
CA GLY A 83 13.75 1.31 17.63
C GLY A 83 12.97 1.27 18.95
N PRO A 84 13.54 1.81 20.05
CA PRO A 84 12.95 1.72 21.37
C PRO A 84 11.57 2.37 21.48
N ARG A 85 11.34 3.44 20.73
CA ARG A 85 10.04 4.13 20.71
C ARG A 85 8.93 3.22 20.18
N HIS A 86 9.19 2.52 19.08
CA HIS A 86 8.21 1.60 18.49
C HIS A 86 8.04 0.35 19.35
N GLN A 87 9.13 -0.22 19.81
CA GLN A 87 9.13 -1.40 20.67
C GLN A 87 8.36 -1.17 21.98
N ALA A 88 8.39 0.03 22.54
CA ALA A 88 7.64 0.38 23.74
C ALA A 88 6.11 0.38 23.52
N MET A 89 5.63 0.48 22.29
CA MET A 89 4.21 0.39 21.96
C MET A 89 3.72 -1.06 21.81
N LEU A 90 4.62 -2.00 21.53
CA LEU A 90 4.26 -3.40 21.31
C LEU A 90 3.99 -4.15 22.64
N PRO A 91 3.07 -5.11 22.65
CA PRO A 91 2.09 -5.48 21.63
C PRO A 91 0.75 -4.73 21.77
N ARG A 92 0.77 -3.48 22.21
CA ARG A 92 -0.40 -2.71 22.64
C ARG A 92 -0.86 -1.68 21.63
N CYS A 93 -0.34 -1.68 20.42
CA CYS A 93 -0.73 -0.74 19.37
C CYS A 93 -1.48 -1.45 18.23
N ALA A 94 -2.27 -0.66 17.51
CA ALA A 94 -2.92 -1.06 16.27
C ALA A 94 -2.89 0.11 15.29
N HIS A 95 -2.25 -0.07 14.15
CA HIS A 95 -2.24 0.88 13.05
C HIS A 95 -3.41 0.61 12.12
N GLN A 96 -4.39 1.48 12.13
CA GLN A 96 -5.48 1.45 11.16
C GLN A 96 -5.22 2.47 10.06
N ILE A 97 -4.98 1.99 8.86
CA ILE A 97 -4.71 2.82 7.69
C ILE A 97 -5.81 2.60 6.66
N GLY A 98 -6.42 3.69 6.25
CA GLY A 98 -7.50 3.66 5.29
C GLY A 98 -8.91 3.72 5.91
N PRO A 99 -9.94 3.68 5.06
CA PRO A 99 -9.87 3.48 3.61
C PRO A 99 -9.07 4.58 2.90
N ALA A 100 -8.44 4.21 1.77
CA ALA A 100 -7.68 5.12 0.95
C ALA A 100 -8.33 5.29 -0.43
N VAL A 101 -8.19 6.47 -1.00
CA VAL A 101 -8.47 6.72 -2.42
C VAL A 101 -7.15 6.50 -3.16
N VAL A 102 -7.17 5.59 -4.13
CA VAL A 102 -6.00 5.22 -4.93
C VAL A 102 -6.22 5.65 -6.36
N GLU A 103 -5.23 6.32 -6.95
CA GLU A 103 -5.21 6.68 -8.36
C GLU A 103 -3.97 6.09 -9.01
N VAL A 104 -4.16 5.30 -10.08
CA VAL A 104 -3.08 4.64 -10.82
C VAL A 104 -2.88 5.32 -12.16
N HIS A 105 -1.64 5.73 -12.44
CA HIS A 105 -1.24 6.41 -13.67
C HIS A 105 0.01 5.73 -14.27
N GLY A 106 -0.21 4.70 -15.07
CA GLY A 106 0.87 3.90 -15.67
C GLY A 106 1.68 3.16 -14.61
N ASP A 107 2.94 3.50 -14.45
CA ASP A 107 3.88 2.95 -13.48
C ASP A 107 3.90 3.69 -12.13
N ARG A 108 3.03 4.66 -11.96
CA ARG A 108 2.92 5.47 -10.75
C ARG A 108 1.52 5.40 -10.18
N ALA A 109 1.43 5.56 -8.87
CA ALA A 109 0.16 5.69 -8.17
C ALA A 109 0.27 6.68 -7.02
N THR A 110 -0.88 7.25 -6.66
CA THR A 110 -1.05 8.02 -5.43
C THR A 110 -2.11 7.35 -4.58
N ALA A 111 -1.95 7.41 -3.27
CA ALA A 111 -2.95 6.96 -2.33
C ALA A 111 -3.10 7.99 -1.21
N VAL A 112 -4.33 8.39 -0.94
CA VAL A 112 -4.66 9.35 0.12
C VAL A 112 -5.70 8.74 1.04
N GLY A 113 -5.44 8.75 2.33
CA GLY A 113 -6.33 8.16 3.32
C GLY A 113 -6.00 8.61 4.73
N TYR A 114 -6.86 8.23 5.65
CA TYR A 114 -6.61 8.46 7.07
C TYR A 114 -5.74 7.36 7.66
N SER A 115 -4.84 7.76 8.58
CA SER A 115 -4.07 6.84 9.41
C SER A 115 -4.37 7.12 10.88
N ARG A 116 -4.60 6.07 11.66
CA ARG A 116 -4.81 6.13 13.10
C ARG A 116 -3.95 5.09 13.78
N VAL A 117 -3.33 5.49 14.89
CA VAL A 117 -2.59 4.58 15.76
C VAL A 117 -3.31 4.54 17.11
N TYR A 118 -3.84 3.38 17.45
CA TYR A 118 -4.43 3.13 18.75
C TYR A 118 -3.37 2.53 19.65
N VAL A 119 -3.23 3.08 20.86
CA VAL A 119 -2.32 2.52 21.88
C VAL A 119 -3.14 2.24 23.13
N ARG A 120 -3.18 0.97 23.55
CA ARG A 120 -3.83 0.59 24.79
C ARG A 120 -2.99 1.08 25.98
N ARG A 121 -3.59 1.88 26.84
CA ARG A 121 -2.99 2.29 28.11
C ARG A 121 -3.25 1.24 29.18
N ASP A 122 -2.30 1.01 30.06
CA ASP A 122 -2.49 0.16 31.22
C ASP A 122 -3.49 0.81 32.19
N ALA A 123 -4.34 0.01 32.83
CA ALA A 123 -5.43 0.49 33.69
C ALA A 123 -4.97 1.31 34.93
N GLY A 124 -3.65 1.42 35.16
CA GLY A 124 -3.05 2.16 36.25
C GLY A 124 -2.55 3.57 35.92
N SER A 125 -2.55 4.01 34.64
CA SER A 125 -2.06 5.34 34.27
C SER A 125 -3.19 6.36 34.19
N ARG A 126 -4.06 6.46 35.19
CA ARG A 126 -4.85 7.68 35.38
C ARG A 126 -3.86 8.72 35.91
N SER A 127 -3.49 9.67 35.05
CA SER A 127 -2.81 10.89 35.47
C SER A 127 -3.65 11.51 36.59
N ALA A 128 -3.09 11.60 37.79
CA ALA A 128 -3.61 12.48 38.78
C ALA A 128 -3.56 13.90 38.19
N ALA A 129 -4.72 14.53 38.12
CA ALA A 129 -4.86 15.91 37.74
C ALA A 129 -4.27 16.83 38.83
#